data_a1dd105a02ffbfb1b14c9ed191dd2217
#
_entry.id   a1dd105a02ffbfb1b14c9ed191dd2217
#
_cell.length_a   1.000
_cell.length_b   1.000
_cell.length_c   1.000
_cell.angle_alpha   90.00
_cell.angle_beta   90.00
_cell.angle_gamma   90.00
#
_symmetry.space_group_name_H-M   'P 1'
#
loop_
_entity.id
_entity.type
_entity.pdbx_description
1 polymer ?
#
loop_
_entity_poly.entity_id
_entity_poly.type
_entity_poly.pdbx_seq_one_letter_code
_entity_poly.pdbx_strand_id
1 'polypeptide(L)'
;MESSSPSIFEFEGRQIRFVGSPESPEWVAADVGDALEIRNVSQNLQSFDDDEKGICTVYTLGGNQELLTVKEPGLYRLIFKSRKPVADRFRRWVFRAVLSCSFENLGES
;
A
#
# COMPACT_ATOMS: atom_id res chain seq x y z
N MET A 1 21.93 1.34 4.84
CA MET A 1 21.31 1.18 5.14
C MET A 1 20.36 1.35 5.12
N GLU A 2 19.80 1.21 4.91
CA GLU A 2 19.06 1.35 4.96
C GLU A 2 18.13 1.29 5.53
N SER A 3 17.70 2.10 5.81
CA SER A 3 16.73 1.99 6.74
C SER A 3 15.57 1.34 6.23
N SER A 4 14.87 0.58 7.00
CA SER A 4 13.73 -0.11 6.51
C SER A 4 12.44 0.39 7.14
N SER A 5 12.45 1.57 7.67
CA SER A 5 11.23 2.14 8.22
C SER A 5 10.26 2.47 7.11
N PRO A 6 9.01 2.04 7.21
CA PRO A 6 8.05 2.42 6.19
C PRO A 6 7.69 3.89 6.30
N SER A 7 7.36 4.50 5.18
CA SER A 7 6.79 5.83 5.18
C SER A 7 5.31 5.71 5.53
N ILE A 8 4.81 6.68 6.25
CA ILE A 8 3.41 6.64 6.67
C ILE A 8 2.69 7.80 6.01
N PHE A 9 1.63 7.47 5.29
CA PHE A 9 0.76 8.47 4.69
C PHE A 9 -0.59 8.40 5.38
N GLU A 10 -1.31 9.49 5.38
CA GLU A 10 -2.61 9.50 6.04
C GLU A 10 -3.71 9.67 5.01
N PHE A 11 -4.71 8.80 5.08
CA PHE A 11 -5.86 8.85 4.20
C PHE A 11 -7.11 8.84 5.06
N GLU A 12 -7.80 9.98 5.12
CA GLU A 12 -9.07 10.12 5.83
C GLU A 12 -8.96 9.58 7.26
N GLY A 13 -7.89 9.98 7.95
CA GLY A 13 -7.69 9.58 9.34
C GLY A 13 -7.06 8.23 9.55
N ARG A 14 -6.77 7.50 8.50
CA ARG A 14 -6.15 6.19 8.60
C ARG A 14 -4.71 6.25 8.12
N GLN A 15 -3.85 5.52 8.77
CA GLN A 15 -2.44 5.50 8.39
C GLN A 15 -2.20 4.38 7.39
N ILE A 16 -1.58 4.73 6.27
CA ILE A 16 -1.27 3.77 5.22
C ILE A 16 0.26 3.71 5.13
N ARG A 17 0.82 2.56 5.44
CA ARG A 17 2.26 2.38 5.41
C ARG A 17 2.71 1.98 4.03
N PHE A 18 3.71 2.67 3.54
CA PHE A 18 4.28 2.46 2.22
C PHE A 18 5.69 1.95 2.40
N VAL A 19 6.01 0.80 1.84
CA VAL A 19 7.28 0.14 2.11
C VAL A 19 8.13 -0.08 0.87
N GLY A 20 7.68 0.27 -0.27
CA GLY A 20 8.45 0.04 -1.48
C GLY A 20 9.35 1.20 -1.83
N SER A 21 9.71 1.27 -3.08
CA SER A 21 10.47 2.36 -3.64
C SER A 21 9.66 2.94 -4.79
N PRO A 22 10.07 4.10 -5.32
CA PRO A 22 9.35 4.62 -6.49
C PRO A 22 9.32 3.66 -7.67
N GLU A 23 10.37 2.84 -7.81
CA GLU A 23 10.39 1.87 -8.90
C GLU A 23 9.53 0.67 -8.62
N SER A 24 9.34 0.34 -7.35
CA SER A 24 8.60 -0.83 -6.97
C SER A 24 7.77 -0.52 -5.73
N PRO A 25 6.71 0.26 -5.88
CA PRO A 25 5.92 0.66 -4.72
C PRO A 25 5.12 -0.52 -4.14
N GLU A 26 5.08 -0.56 -2.81
CA GLU A 26 4.31 -1.56 -2.08
C GLU A 26 3.65 -0.90 -0.89
N TRP A 27 2.45 -1.32 -0.60
CA TRP A 27 1.69 -0.82 0.55
C TRP A 27 1.33 -1.97 1.47
N VAL A 28 1.27 -1.70 2.77
CA VAL A 28 0.87 -2.74 3.71
C VAL A 28 -0.59 -3.10 3.46
N ALA A 29 -0.84 -4.37 3.19
CA ALA A 29 -2.15 -4.82 2.74
C ALA A 29 -3.23 -4.57 3.79
N ALA A 30 -2.90 -4.77 5.06
CA ALA A 30 -3.90 -4.57 6.11
C ALA A 30 -4.36 -3.11 6.16
N ASP A 31 -3.42 -2.18 5.95
CA ASP A 31 -3.78 -0.77 5.95
C ASP A 31 -4.69 -0.43 4.77
N VAL A 32 -4.35 -0.96 3.61
CA VAL A 32 -5.16 -0.71 2.42
C VAL A 32 -6.54 -1.32 2.59
N GLY A 33 -6.60 -2.55 3.09
CA GLY A 33 -7.88 -3.18 3.31
C GLY A 33 -8.74 -2.41 4.27
N ASP A 34 -8.13 -1.88 5.32
CA ASP A 34 -8.87 -1.09 6.28
C ASP A 34 -9.42 0.18 5.63
N ALA A 35 -8.60 0.86 4.84
CA ALA A 35 -9.02 2.08 4.18
C ALA A 35 -10.13 1.83 3.16
N LEU A 36 -10.07 0.70 2.48
CA LEU A 36 -11.07 0.36 1.47
C LEU A 36 -12.27 -0.37 2.07
N GLU A 37 -12.26 -0.59 3.39
CA GLU A 37 -13.33 -1.29 4.08
C GLU A 37 -13.53 -2.70 3.54
N ILE A 38 -12.42 -3.36 3.27
CA ILE A 38 -12.44 -4.75 2.82
C ILE A 38 -12.12 -5.63 4.01
N ARG A 39 -13.03 -6.55 4.33
CA ARG A 39 -12.75 -7.53 5.35
C ARG A 39 -11.88 -8.61 4.76
N ASN A 40 -11.10 -9.26 5.59
CA ASN A 40 -10.33 -10.43 5.18
C ASN A 40 -9.46 -10.14 3.97
N VAL A 41 -8.73 -9.03 4.01
CA VAL A 41 -7.91 -8.65 2.87
C VAL A 41 -6.84 -9.72 2.60
N SER A 42 -6.33 -10.36 3.67
CA SER A 42 -5.32 -11.39 3.46
C SER A 42 -5.90 -12.57 2.70
N GLN A 43 -7.17 -12.88 2.91
CA GLN A 43 -7.80 -13.96 2.18
C GLN A 43 -7.95 -13.59 0.71
N ASN A 44 -8.26 -12.33 0.44
CA ASN A 44 -8.31 -11.88 -0.95
C ASN A 44 -6.95 -12.00 -1.63
N LEU A 45 -5.89 -11.77 -0.89
CA LEU A 45 -4.56 -11.82 -1.47
C LEU A 45 -4.14 -13.22 -1.86
N GLN A 46 -4.80 -14.24 -1.34
CA GLN A 46 -4.43 -15.61 -1.68
C GLN A 46 -4.60 -15.90 -3.16
N SER A 47 -5.50 -15.18 -3.83
CA SER A 47 -5.71 -15.37 -5.24
C SER A 47 -4.87 -14.42 -6.10
N PHE A 48 -4.05 -13.60 -5.48
CA PHE A 48 -3.22 -12.66 -6.22
C PHE A 48 -1.93 -13.32 -6.66
N ASP A 49 -1.39 -12.86 -7.77
CA ASP A 49 -0.11 -13.37 -8.27
C ASP A 49 1.05 -12.75 -7.51
N ASP A 50 2.22 -13.35 -7.68
CA ASP A 50 3.40 -12.87 -6.97
C ASP A 50 3.79 -11.46 -7.37
N ASP A 51 3.43 -11.03 -8.57
CA ASP A 51 3.73 -9.66 -8.97
C ASP A 51 2.68 -8.66 -8.49
N GLU A 52 1.66 -9.15 -7.78
CA GLU A 52 0.63 -8.29 -7.22
C GLU A 52 0.74 -8.16 -5.71
N LYS A 53 1.48 -9.03 -5.07
CA LYS A 53 1.59 -9.02 -3.61
C LYS A 53 3.01 -9.30 -3.19
N GLY A 54 3.29 -9.05 -1.93
CA GLY A 54 4.61 -9.30 -1.39
C GLY A 54 4.55 -9.45 0.11
N ILE A 55 5.73 -9.55 0.71
CA ILE A 55 5.87 -9.65 2.15
C ILE A 55 6.99 -8.70 2.56
N CYS A 56 6.73 -7.95 3.62
CA CYS A 56 7.72 -7.04 4.16
C CYS A 56 7.98 -7.40 5.61
N THR A 57 9.23 -7.41 6.01
CA THR A 57 9.57 -7.65 7.40
C THR A 57 9.80 -6.30 8.08
N VAL A 58 9.09 -6.08 9.18
CA VAL A 58 9.30 -4.87 9.97
C VAL A 58 9.84 -5.28 11.33
N TYR A 59 10.66 -4.42 11.89
CA TYR A 59 11.31 -4.68 13.17
C TYR A 59 10.58 -3.88 14.24
N THR A 60 10.09 -4.57 15.24
CA THR A 60 9.37 -3.94 16.34
C THR A 60 10.02 -4.30 17.64
N LEU A 61 9.57 -3.64 18.70
CA LEU A 61 10.10 -3.94 20.02
C LEU A 61 9.80 -5.36 20.45
N GLY A 62 8.74 -5.94 19.94
CA GLY A 62 8.39 -7.32 20.24
C GLY A 62 9.05 -8.33 19.33
N GLY A 63 9.89 -7.88 18.40
CA GLY A 63 10.56 -8.78 17.48
C GLY A 63 10.21 -8.43 16.05
N ASN A 64 10.64 -9.30 15.15
CA ASN A 64 10.36 -9.08 13.73
C ASN A 64 8.96 -9.55 13.40
N GLN A 65 8.27 -8.82 12.53
CA GLN A 65 6.96 -9.19 12.06
C GLN A 65 6.94 -9.16 10.55
N GLU A 66 6.30 -10.14 9.97
CA GLU A 66 6.11 -10.15 8.52
C GLU A 66 4.74 -9.62 8.20
N LEU A 67 4.69 -8.64 7.31
CA LEU A 67 3.44 -8.03 6.89
C LEU A 67 3.21 -8.31 5.42
N LEU A 68 1.98 -8.67 5.11
CA LEU A 68 1.60 -8.80 3.71
C LEU A 68 1.52 -7.43 3.07
N THR A 69 2.00 -7.32 1.85
CA THR A 69 1.94 -6.07 1.11
C THR A 69 1.25 -6.30 -0.22
N VAL A 70 0.83 -5.21 -0.84
CA VAL A 70 0.33 -5.26 -2.21
C VAL A 70 1.20 -4.35 -3.06
N LYS A 71 1.53 -4.82 -4.24
CA LYS A 71 2.24 -4.02 -5.21
C LYS A 71 1.22 -3.24 -6.03
N GLU A 72 1.72 -2.41 -6.92
CA GLU A 72 0.80 -1.51 -7.63
C GLU A 72 -0.33 -2.24 -8.34
N PRO A 73 -0.09 -3.30 -9.10
CA PRO A 73 -1.22 -4.00 -9.73
C PRO A 73 -2.20 -4.57 -8.71
N GLY A 74 -1.68 -5.08 -7.60
CA GLY A 74 -2.55 -5.63 -6.57
C GLY A 74 -3.36 -4.56 -5.87
N LEU A 75 -2.76 -3.39 -5.70
CA LEU A 75 -3.48 -2.28 -5.09
C LEU A 75 -4.71 -1.91 -5.91
N TYR A 76 -4.54 -1.79 -7.22
CA TYR A 76 -5.68 -1.44 -8.07
C TYR A 76 -6.71 -2.54 -8.10
N ARG A 77 -6.27 -3.78 -7.99
CA ARG A 77 -7.20 -4.88 -7.93
C ARG A 77 -8.06 -4.81 -6.68
N LEU A 78 -7.46 -4.44 -5.53
CA LEU A 78 -8.22 -4.27 -4.30
C LEU A 78 -9.19 -3.09 -4.40
N ILE A 79 -8.74 -2.01 -5.01
CA ILE A 79 -9.60 -0.85 -5.20
C ILE A 79 -10.82 -1.24 -6.03
N PHE A 80 -10.60 -2.02 -7.06
CA PHE A 80 -11.68 -2.46 -7.92
C PHE A 80 -12.65 -3.36 -7.17
N LYS A 81 -12.13 -4.21 -6.30
CA LYS A 81 -12.98 -5.11 -5.54
C LYS A 81 -13.84 -4.39 -4.51
N SER A 82 -13.39 -3.26 -4.03
CA SER A 82 -14.08 -2.59 -2.94
C SER A 82 -15.48 -2.12 -3.34
N ARG A 83 -15.62 -1.57 -4.54
CA ARG A 83 -16.90 -1.09 -5.06
C ARG A 83 -17.59 -0.06 -4.17
N LYS A 84 -16.89 0.48 -3.19
CA LYS A 84 -17.47 1.49 -2.31
C LYS A 84 -17.00 2.87 -2.74
N PRO A 85 -17.74 3.93 -2.41
CA PRO A 85 -17.28 5.26 -2.79
C PRO A 85 -15.90 5.59 -2.29
N VAL A 86 -15.52 5.04 -1.14
CA VAL A 86 -14.20 5.30 -0.59
C VAL A 86 -13.10 4.80 -1.52
N ALA A 87 -13.37 3.77 -2.32
CA ALA A 87 -12.37 3.25 -3.22
C ALA A 87 -11.97 4.28 -4.26
N ASP A 88 -12.93 5.04 -4.74
CA ASP A 88 -12.63 6.07 -5.73
C ASP A 88 -11.78 7.19 -5.11
N ARG A 89 -12.12 7.58 -3.89
CA ARG A 89 -11.34 8.58 -3.19
C ARG A 89 -9.93 8.08 -2.90
N PHE A 90 -9.80 6.81 -2.52
CA PHE A 90 -8.50 6.23 -2.24
C PHE A 90 -7.64 6.20 -3.50
N ARG A 91 -8.22 5.83 -4.62
CA ARG A 91 -7.48 5.79 -5.88
C ARG A 91 -6.93 7.17 -6.23
N ARG A 92 -7.73 8.20 -6.08
CA ARG A 92 -7.27 9.56 -6.34
C ARG A 92 -6.18 9.96 -5.38
N TRP A 93 -6.35 9.57 -4.12
CA TRP A 93 -5.36 9.92 -3.11
C TRP A 93 -4.01 9.27 -3.41
N VAL A 94 -4.03 8.02 -3.85
CA VAL A 94 -2.78 7.34 -4.19
C VAL A 94 -2.05 8.08 -5.29
N PHE A 95 -2.77 8.47 -6.33
CA PHE A 95 -2.12 9.20 -7.40
C PHE A 95 -1.57 10.54 -6.92
N ARG A 96 -2.30 11.25 -6.11
CA ARG A 96 -1.87 12.58 -5.71
C ARG A 96 -0.84 12.55 -4.62
N ALA A 97 -1.07 11.76 -3.59
CA ALA A 97 -0.24 11.86 -2.40
C ALA A 97 0.98 10.99 -2.47
N VAL A 98 0.89 9.86 -3.13
CA VAL A 98 1.98 8.91 -3.13
C VAL A 98 2.74 8.94 -4.43
N LEU A 99 2.07 8.68 -5.54
CA LEU A 99 2.76 8.58 -6.81
C LEU A 99 3.20 9.94 -7.34
N SER A 100 2.44 10.98 -7.05
CA SER A 100 2.86 12.32 -7.44
C SER A 100 4.15 12.74 -6.77
N CYS A 101 4.32 12.38 -5.53
CA CYS A 101 5.55 12.70 -4.85
C CYS A 101 6.75 12.11 -5.58
N SER A 102 6.61 10.87 -6.04
CA SER A 102 7.68 10.24 -6.78
C SER A 102 7.92 10.97 -8.10
N PHE A 103 6.85 11.34 -8.76
CA PHE A 103 6.99 12.03 -10.04
C PHE A 103 7.62 13.39 -9.88
N GLU A 104 7.32 14.06 -8.80
CA GLU A 104 7.90 15.37 -8.60
C GLU A 104 9.41 15.30 -8.54
N ASN A 105 9.93 14.25 -7.95
CA ASN A 105 11.36 14.10 -7.90
C ASN A 105 11.97 13.88 -9.26
N LEU A 106 11.20 13.29 -10.18
CA LEU A 106 11.74 13.07 -11.50
C LEU A 106 11.50 14.22 -12.40
N GLY A 107 10.34 14.80 -12.30
CA GLY A 107 9.94 15.74 -13.26
C GLY A 107 10.34 17.08 -13.07
N GLU A 108 10.89 17.33 -12.13
CA GLU A 108 11.17 18.50 -11.94
C GLU A 108 11.89 18.92 -12.84
N SER A 109 12.17 18.66 -13.32
CA SER A 109 12.85 19.07 -14.25
C SER A 109 12.68 20.06 -14.85
#